data_0c0d427b20333a3e5af0039b27a1c6dc
#
_entry.id   0c0d427b20333a3e5af0039b27a1c6dc
#
_cell.length_a   1.000
_cell.length_b   1.000
_cell.length_c   1.000
_cell.angle_alpha   90.00
_cell.angle_beta   90.00
_cell.angle_gamma   90.00
#
_symmetry.space_group_name_H-M   'P 1'
#
loop_
_entity.id
_entity.type
_entity.pdbx_description
1 polymer ?
#
loop_
_entity_poly.entity_id
_entity_poly.type
_entity_poly.pdbx_seq_one_letter_code
_entity_poly.pdbx_strand_id
1 'polypeptide(L)'
;MRTIKLSPSALSCNFANAGVQIDSARQGGAEYLHLDVMDGIFVPNISFGQPVVKSLSACTDMVSDVHLMITEPIRFIEDFAKAGADIITVHVEACEDVEATLLRIKECGKKVGISIKPKTEVEAIIPYLHLCDLVLVMTVEPGFGGQKFMADMMPKCEKLRDYREANGLDYEISVDGGVSVENAALCVKSGATVLVAGSSVLGKDDIKTAAEQLLLAAKEGL
;
A
#
# COMPACT_ATOMS: atom_id res chain seq x y z
N MET A 1 -7.61 16.60 -11.52
CA MET A 1 -6.89 16.24 -10.26
C MET A 1 -7.34 14.86 -9.82
N ARG A 2 -6.44 14.00 -9.37
CA ARG A 2 -6.79 12.70 -8.82
C ARG A 2 -7.26 12.85 -7.37
N THR A 3 -8.21 12.02 -6.94
CA THR A 3 -8.65 11.97 -5.56
C THR A 3 -7.57 11.32 -4.68
N ILE A 4 -7.28 11.91 -3.53
CA ILE A 4 -6.35 11.33 -2.55
C ILE A 4 -7.11 10.30 -1.72
N LYS A 5 -6.53 9.12 -1.58
CA LYS A 5 -7.09 7.98 -0.84
C LYS A 5 -6.24 7.70 0.40
N LEU A 6 -6.89 7.43 1.50
CA LEU A 6 -6.24 6.96 2.72
C LEU A 6 -6.38 5.43 2.82
N SER A 7 -5.27 4.77 3.08
CA SER A 7 -5.15 3.31 3.22
C SER A 7 -4.54 2.96 4.59
N PRO A 8 -5.36 2.87 5.67
CA PRO A 8 -4.85 2.49 6.98
C PRO A 8 -4.24 1.08 6.95
N SER A 9 -3.01 0.92 7.48
CA SER A 9 -2.37 -0.39 7.58
C SER A 9 -2.85 -1.16 8.80
N ALA A 10 -3.50 -2.30 8.57
CA ALA A 10 -3.99 -3.21 9.60
C ALA A 10 -2.87 -3.80 10.47
N LEU A 11 -1.61 -3.70 10.06
CA LEU A 11 -0.46 -4.09 10.88
C LEU A 11 -0.40 -3.33 12.22
N SER A 12 -0.99 -2.13 12.28
CA SER A 12 -1.08 -1.30 13.50
C SER A 12 -2.35 -1.51 14.31
N CYS A 13 -3.24 -2.42 13.90
CA CYS A 13 -4.44 -2.75 14.65
C CYS A 13 -4.15 -3.54 15.94
N ASN A 14 -5.00 -3.37 16.93
CA ASN A 14 -5.22 -4.41 17.93
C ASN A 14 -6.10 -5.50 17.30
N PHE A 15 -5.52 -6.65 16.93
CA PHE A 15 -6.24 -7.72 16.23
C PHE A 15 -7.44 -8.28 17.00
N ALA A 16 -7.48 -8.13 18.33
CA ALA A 16 -8.65 -8.51 19.12
C ALA A 16 -9.88 -7.63 18.83
N ASN A 17 -9.68 -6.42 18.31
CA ASN A 17 -10.71 -5.41 18.01
C ASN A 17 -10.57 -4.81 16.60
N ALA A 18 -9.89 -5.49 15.69
CA ALA A 18 -9.51 -4.93 14.40
C ALA A 18 -10.72 -4.43 13.59
N GLY A 19 -11.83 -5.16 13.56
CA GLY A 19 -13.03 -4.75 12.83
C GLY A 19 -13.60 -3.41 13.29
N VAL A 20 -13.61 -3.14 14.60
CA VAL A 20 -14.08 -1.86 15.15
C VAL A 20 -13.12 -0.73 14.78
N GLN A 21 -11.81 -0.97 14.85
CA GLN A 21 -10.79 0.02 14.50
C GLN A 21 -10.81 0.35 12.99
N ILE A 22 -10.98 -0.65 12.14
CA ILE A 22 -11.10 -0.52 10.69
C ILE A 22 -12.35 0.29 10.33
N ASP A 23 -13.51 -0.01 10.95
CA ASP A 23 -14.74 0.76 10.72
C ASP A 23 -14.60 2.22 11.20
N SER A 24 -13.89 2.47 12.30
CA SER A 24 -13.60 3.82 12.76
C SER A 24 -12.77 4.62 11.75
N ALA A 25 -11.74 3.99 11.15
CA ALA A 25 -10.94 4.62 10.10
C ALA A 25 -11.77 4.89 8.83
N ARG A 26 -12.64 3.94 8.43
CA ARG A 26 -13.59 4.12 7.32
C ARG A 26 -14.52 5.30 7.56
N GLN A 27 -15.07 5.44 8.77
CA GLN A 27 -15.89 6.59 9.14
C GLN A 27 -15.13 7.92 9.10
N GLY A 28 -13.80 7.89 9.25
CA GLY A 28 -12.89 9.03 9.09
C GLY A 28 -12.50 9.31 7.62
N GLY A 29 -13.10 8.58 6.66
CA GLY A 29 -12.93 8.81 5.23
C GLY A 29 -11.86 7.94 4.56
N ALA A 30 -11.37 6.89 5.23
CA ALA A 30 -10.49 5.91 4.57
C ALA A 30 -11.28 5.13 3.50
N GLU A 31 -10.66 4.95 2.33
CA GLU A 31 -11.26 4.25 1.19
C GLU A 31 -10.60 2.89 0.94
N TYR A 32 -9.35 2.70 1.39
CA TYR A 32 -8.58 1.47 1.24
C TYR A 32 -8.27 0.88 2.62
N LEU A 33 -7.98 -0.41 2.66
CA LEU A 33 -7.42 -1.12 3.82
C LEU A 33 -6.13 -1.80 3.38
N HIS A 34 -5.00 -1.40 3.97
CA HIS A 34 -3.69 -1.98 3.66
C HIS A 34 -3.40 -3.18 4.54
N LEU A 35 -3.02 -4.30 3.89
CA LEU A 35 -2.85 -5.61 4.53
C LEU A 35 -1.42 -6.12 4.27
N ASP A 36 -0.51 -5.85 5.21
CA ASP A 36 0.91 -6.19 5.14
C ASP A 36 1.16 -7.67 5.47
N VAL A 37 1.42 -8.48 4.47
CA VAL A 37 1.73 -9.91 4.60
C VAL A 37 3.24 -10.11 4.55
N MET A 38 3.79 -10.72 5.60
CA MET A 38 5.23 -10.94 5.79
C MET A 38 5.53 -12.40 6.13
N ASP A 39 6.57 -12.97 5.50
CA ASP A 39 6.93 -14.40 5.62
C ASP A 39 8.15 -14.70 6.51
N GLY A 40 8.84 -13.67 7.02
CA GLY A 40 10.07 -13.84 7.81
C GLY A 40 11.31 -14.18 6.97
N ILE A 41 11.19 -14.21 5.64
CA ILE A 41 12.29 -14.51 4.69
C ILE A 41 12.63 -13.27 3.86
N PHE A 42 11.66 -12.73 3.13
CA PHE A 42 11.84 -11.51 2.34
C PHE A 42 12.06 -10.28 3.23
N VAL A 43 11.40 -10.27 4.39
CA VAL A 43 11.58 -9.29 5.48
C VAL A 43 11.78 -10.02 6.80
N PRO A 44 12.52 -9.43 7.78
CA PRO A 44 12.86 -10.10 9.05
C PRO A 44 11.70 -10.07 10.06
N ASN A 45 10.47 -10.26 9.62
CA ASN A 45 9.27 -10.26 10.46
C ASN A 45 8.21 -11.19 9.84
N ILE A 46 7.32 -11.73 10.68
CA ILE A 46 6.14 -12.50 10.29
C ILE A 46 4.92 -11.71 10.76
N SER A 47 3.95 -11.46 9.86
CA SER A 47 2.70 -10.78 10.22
C SER A 47 1.52 -11.76 10.26
N PHE A 48 0.82 -11.90 9.17
CA PHE A 48 -0.36 -12.75 9.04
C PHE A 48 -0.51 -13.25 7.59
N GLY A 49 -1.38 -14.24 7.41
CA GLY A 49 -1.65 -14.86 6.11
C GLY A 49 -3.12 -14.78 5.71
N GLN A 50 -3.48 -15.60 4.70
CA GLN A 50 -4.79 -15.60 4.05
C GLN A 50 -5.99 -15.66 5.00
N PRO A 51 -6.00 -16.45 6.12
CA PRO A 51 -7.15 -16.47 7.02
C PRO A 51 -7.45 -15.13 7.68
N VAL A 52 -6.42 -14.36 8.03
CA VAL A 52 -6.57 -13.02 8.61
C VAL A 52 -6.99 -12.03 7.53
N VAL A 53 -6.34 -12.05 6.36
CA VAL A 53 -6.74 -11.23 5.20
C VAL A 53 -8.23 -11.44 4.90
N LYS A 54 -8.69 -12.69 4.80
CA LYS A 54 -10.10 -13.02 4.56
C LYS A 54 -11.03 -12.41 5.60
N SER A 55 -10.66 -12.48 6.87
CA SER A 55 -11.48 -11.96 7.97
C SER A 55 -11.55 -10.44 7.96
N LEU A 56 -10.41 -9.77 7.73
CA LEU A 56 -10.34 -8.31 7.70
C LEU A 56 -11.02 -7.72 6.46
N SER A 57 -10.81 -8.29 5.28
CA SER A 57 -11.48 -7.88 4.04
C SER A 57 -13.01 -8.04 4.13
N ALA A 58 -13.49 -9.07 4.83
CA ALA A 58 -14.93 -9.30 4.99
C ALA A 58 -15.61 -8.36 6.00
N CYS A 59 -14.86 -7.63 6.84
CA CYS A 59 -15.45 -6.75 7.86
C CYS A 59 -15.65 -5.30 7.38
N THR A 60 -15.30 -4.98 6.15
CA THR A 60 -15.38 -3.62 5.59
C THR A 60 -15.74 -3.65 4.10
N ASP A 61 -16.24 -2.53 3.59
CA ASP A 61 -16.47 -2.25 2.17
C ASP A 61 -15.30 -1.44 1.53
N MET A 62 -14.26 -1.16 2.28
CA MET A 62 -13.04 -0.54 1.75
C MET A 62 -12.31 -1.49 0.79
N VAL A 63 -11.58 -0.93 -0.17
CA VAL A 63 -10.74 -1.69 -1.10
C VAL A 63 -9.61 -2.38 -0.34
N SER A 64 -9.55 -3.71 -0.37
CA SER A 64 -8.50 -4.51 0.27
C SER A 64 -7.24 -4.52 -0.59
N ASP A 65 -6.24 -3.71 -0.20
CA ASP A 65 -4.92 -3.62 -0.81
C ASP A 65 -3.94 -4.56 -0.07
N VAL A 66 -3.71 -5.74 -0.63
CA VAL A 66 -2.85 -6.78 -0.03
C VAL A 66 -1.42 -6.62 -0.52
N HIS A 67 -0.55 -6.21 0.39
CA HIS A 67 0.87 -5.99 0.16
C HIS A 67 1.69 -7.22 0.56
N LEU A 68 2.24 -7.91 -0.43
CA LEU A 68 2.97 -9.16 -0.24
C LEU A 68 4.48 -8.92 -0.10
N MET A 69 4.95 -8.85 1.13
CA MET A 69 6.37 -8.85 1.50
C MET A 69 6.82 -10.29 1.75
N ILE A 70 6.69 -11.14 0.74
CA ILE A 70 7.00 -12.58 0.79
C ILE A 70 7.85 -13.01 -0.41
N THR A 71 8.65 -14.04 -0.21
CA THR A 71 9.47 -14.65 -1.26
C THR A 71 8.60 -15.38 -2.27
N GLU A 72 8.87 -15.17 -3.56
CA GLU A 72 8.13 -15.80 -4.68
C GLU A 72 6.62 -15.69 -4.55
N PRO A 73 6.06 -14.45 -4.55
CA PRO A 73 4.64 -14.22 -4.30
C PRO A 73 3.72 -14.90 -5.32
N ILE A 74 4.20 -15.20 -6.53
CA ILE A 74 3.42 -15.88 -7.58
C ILE A 74 2.75 -17.17 -7.08
N ARG A 75 3.36 -17.87 -6.14
CA ARG A 75 2.86 -19.12 -5.53
C ARG A 75 1.56 -18.91 -4.74
N PHE A 76 1.27 -17.69 -4.29
CA PHE A 76 0.19 -17.40 -3.35
C PHE A 76 -0.86 -16.42 -3.90
N ILE A 77 -0.68 -15.91 -5.13
CA ILE A 77 -1.57 -14.91 -5.73
C ILE A 77 -3.04 -15.39 -5.72
N GLU A 78 -3.29 -16.63 -6.16
CA GLU A 78 -4.64 -17.17 -6.21
C GLU A 78 -5.28 -17.30 -4.83
N ASP A 79 -4.51 -17.67 -3.82
CA ASP A 79 -4.99 -17.82 -2.46
C ASP A 79 -5.36 -16.46 -1.83
N PHE A 80 -4.56 -15.41 -2.06
CA PHE A 80 -4.89 -14.05 -1.62
C PHE A 80 -6.05 -13.44 -2.40
N ALA A 81 -6.16 -13.73 -3.71
CA ALA A 81 -7.31 -13.34 -4.51
C ALA A 81 -8.61 -13.95 -3.96
N LYS A 82 -8.61 -15.24 -3.58
CA LYS A 82 -9.74 -15.94 -2.93
C LYS A 82 -9.99 -15.45 -1.49
N ALA A 83 -8.96 -14.96 -0.82
CA ALA A 83 -9.09 -14.39 0.52
C ALA A 83 -9.75 -13.00 0.55
N GLY A 84 -10.03 -12.40 -0.63
CA GLY A 84 -10.76 -11.14 -0.72
C GLY A 84 -9.90 -9.92 -1.06
N ALA A 85 -8.65 -10.12 -1.52
CA ALA A 85 -7.87 -9.02 -2.06
C ALA A 85 -8.58 -8.39 -3.27
N ASP A 86 -8.62 -7.07 -3.34
CA ASP A 86 -9.04 -6.30 -4.52
C ASP A 86 -7.82 -5.86 -5.34
N ILE A 87 -6.74 -5.50 -4.64
CA ILE A 87 -5.43 -5.19 -5.20
C ILE A 87 -4.43 -6.17 -4.57
N ILE A 88 -3.53 -6.71 -5.36
CA ILE A 88 -2.39 -7.49 -4.88
C ILE A 88 -1.12 -6.80 -5.31
N THR A 89 -0.34 -6.32 -4.33
CA THR A 89 0.91 -5.59 -4.54
C THR A 89 2.10 -6.49 -4.20
N VAL A 90 3.01 -6.68 -5.15
CA VAL A 90 4.20 -7.52 -5.00
C VAL A 90 5.47 -6.69 -5.15
N HIS A 91 6.52 -7.05 -4.42
CA HIS A 91 7.83 -6.43 -4.58
C HIS A 91 8.54 -6.96 -5.83
N VAL A 92 9.10 -6.04 -6.64
CA VAL A 92 9.94 -6.43 -7.80
C VAL A 92 11.10 -7.31 -7.36
N GLU A 93 11.66 -7.04 -6.17
CA GLU A 93 12.80 -7.77 -5.61
C GLU A 93 12.45 -9.17 -5.08
N ALA A 94 11.15 -9.47 -4.92
CA ALA A 94 10.66 -10.75 -4.41
C ALA A 94 10.29 -11.73 -5.53
N CYS A 95 10.19 -11.26 -6.77
CA CYS A 95 9.74 -12.04 -7.91
C CYS A 95 10.94 -12.59 -8.70
N GLU A 96 10.95 -13.89 -8.95
CA GLU A 96 11.90 -14.50 -9.90
C GLU A 96 11.53 -14.09 -11.34
N ASP A 97 10.23 -14.11 -11.67
CA ASP A 97 9.66 -13.59 -12.92
C ASP A 97 8.58 -12.56 -12.59
N VAL A 98 8.93 -11.28 -12.75
CA VAL A 98 8.05 -10.15 -12.44
C VAL A 98 6.82 -10.13 -13.35
N GLU A 99 7.03 -10.26 -14.66
CA GLU A 99 5.95 -10.17 -15.65
C GLU A 99 4.94 -11.30 -15.45
N ALA A 100 5.39 -12.54 -15.30
CA ALA A 100 4.52 -13.68 -15.03
C ALA A 100 3.73 -13.48 -13.71
N THR A 101 4.35 -12.92 -12.67
CA THR A 101 3.68 -12.64 -11.40
C THR A 101 2.56 -11.61 -11.55
N LEU A 102 2.82 -10.50 -12.25
CA LEU A 102 1.82 -9.44 -12.50
C LEU A 102 0.67 -9.95 -13.38
N LEU A 103 0.98 -10.72 -14.43
CA LEU A 103 -0.03 -11.35 -15.27
C LEU A 103 -0.89 -12.34 -14.48
N ARG A 104 -0.29 -13.10 -13.54
CA ARG A 104 -1.04 -14.01 -12.66
C ARG A 104 -2.05 -13.26 -11.78
N ILE A 105 -1.69 -12.08 -11.24
CA ILE A 105 -2.64 -11.23 -10.50
C ILE A 105 -3.82 -10.85 -11.40
N LYS A 106 -3.53 -10.41 -12.62
CA LYS A 106 -4.54 -10.00 -13.60
C LYS A 106 -5.46 -11.15 -14.01
N GLU A 107 -4.92 -12.35 -14.22
CA GLU A 107 -5.69 -13.56 -14.49
C GLU A 107 -6.66 -13.94 -13.37
N CYS A 108 -6.30 -13.64 -12.12
CA CYS A 108 -7.19 -13.81 -10.98
C CYS A 108 -8.28 -12.71 -10.88
N GLY A 109 -8.35 -11.80 -11.86
CA GLY A 109 -9.33 -10.70 -11.89
C GLY A 109 -9.09 -9.62 -10.86
N LYS A 110 -7.83 -9.45 -10.39
CA LYS A 110 -7.46 -8.47 -9.36
C LYS A 110 -6.67 -7.32 -9.97
N LYS A 111 -6.71 -6.15 -9.31
CA LYS A 111 -5.85 -5.03 -9.67
C LYS A 111 -4.40 -5.36 -9.34
N VAL A 112 -3.51 -4.93 -10.23
CA VAL A 112 -2.08 -5.26 -10.20
C VAL A 112 -1.32 -4.16 -9.52
N GLY A 113 -0.66 -4.48 -8.40
CA GLY A 113 0.26 -3.59 -7.70
C GLY A 113 1.71 -4.07 -7.81
N ILE A 114 2.64 -3.13 -7.99
CA ILE A 114 4.09 -3.38 -7.92
C ILE A 114 4.73 -2.46 -6.89
N SER A 115 5.69 -2.98 -6.11
CA SER A 115 6.39 -2.23 -5.08
C SER A 115 7.90 -2.24 -5.29
N ILE A 116 8.56 -1.16 -4.83
CA ILE A 116 10.02 -1.02 -4.76
C ILE A 116 10.49 -0.67 -3.36
N LYS A 117 11.58 -1.32 -2.91
CA LYS A 117 12.29 -0.96 -1.66
C LYS A 117 13.00 0.40 -1.79
N PRO A 118 13.42 1.03 -0.66
CA PRO A 118 14.13 2.31 -0.71
C PRO A 118 15.39 2.31 -1.58
N LYS A 119 16.11 1.20 -1.65
CA LYS A 119 17.35 1.08 -2.43
C LYS A 119 17.12 0.72 -3.91
N THR A 120 15.92 0.34 -4.30
CA THR A 120 15.59 -0.05 -5.68
C THR A 120 15.15 1.15 -6.48
N GLU A 121 15.80 1.42 -7.59
CA GLU A 121 15.47 2.55 -8.45
C GLU A 121 14.20 2.30 -9.27
N VAL A 122 13.52 3.39 -9.67
CA VAL A 122 12.26 3.33 -10.45
C VAL A 122 12.45 2.59 -11.77
N GLU A 123 13.66 2.64 -12.35
CA GLU A 123 14.03 1.97 -13.59
C GLU A 123 13.77 0.46 -13.56
N ALA A 124 13.88 -0.16 -12.39
CA ALA A 124 13.63 -1.59 -12.23
C ALA A 124 12.19 -2.00 -12.56
N ILE A 125 11.23 -1.06 -12.44
CA ILE A 125 9.81 -1.34 -12.66
C ILE A 125 9.24 -0.69 -13.91
N ILE A 126 9.97 0.23 -14.58
CA ILE A 126 9.51 0.90 -15.81
C ILE A 126 8.98 -0.10 -16.87
N PRO A 127 9.64 -1.24 -17.14
CA PRO A 127 9.15 -2.20 -18.15
C PRO A 127 7.74 -2.74 -17.87
N TYR A 128 7.32 -2.73 -16.60
CA TYR A 128 6.09 -3.37 -16.12
C TYR A 128 4.95 -2.39 -15.84
N LEU A 129 5.20 -1.07 -15.83
CA LEU A 129 4.22 -0.06 -15.41
C LEU A 129 2.94 -0.07 -16.25
N HIS A 130 3.01 -0.53 -17.50
CA HIS A 130 1.85 -0.68 -18.38
C HIS A 130 0.88 -1.80 -17.98
N LEU A 131 1.29 -2.69 -17.08
CA LEU A 131 0.48 -3.78 -16.52
C LEU A 131 -0.16 -3.38 -15.17
N CYS A 132 0.31 -2.29 -14.55
CA CYS A 132 0.01 -1.96 -13.17
C CYS A 132 -1.18 -1.00 -13.02
N ASP A 133 -1.99 -1.23 -11.99
CA ASP A 133 -3.03 -0.33 -11.50
C ASP A 133 -2.55 0.51 -10.30
N LEU A 134 -1.49 0.04 -9.62
CA LEU A 134 -0.91 0.69 -8.44
C LEU A 134 0.61 0.48 -8.39
N VAL A 135 1.35 1.54 -8.05
CA VAL A 135 2.80 1.49 -7.80
C VAL A 135 3.05 1.94 -6.38
N LEU A 136 3.63 1.08 -5.56
CA LEU A 136 3.94 1.34 -4.15
C LEU A 136 5.41 1.70 -3.99
N VAL A 137 5.68 2.89 -3.47
CA VAL A 137 7.02 3.33 -3.07
C VAL A 137 7.17 3.17 -1.56
N MET A 138 8.09 2.30 -1.14
CA MET A 138 8.42 2.18 0.28
C MET A 138 9.18 3.41 0.75
N THR A 139 8.68 4.04 1.81
CA THR A 139 9.30 5.20 2.47
C THR A 139 9.92 4.84 3.81
N VAL A 140 10.12 3.54 4.03
CA VAL A 140 10.90 2.89 5.10
C VAL A 140 11.45 1.56 4.55
N GLU A 141 12.43 0.95 5.22
CA GLU A 141 12.76 -0.45 4.93
C GLU A 141 11.59 -1.35 5.36
N PRO A 142 11.06 -2.23 4.44
CA PRO A 142 9.91 -3.06 4.77
C PRO A 142 10.21 -4.05 5.89
N GLY A 143 9.15 -4.42 6.66
CA GLY A 143 9.24 -5.42 7.72
C GLY A 143 8.72 -4.99 9.08
N PHE A 144 8.72 -3.71 9.43
CA PHE A 144 8.23 -3.22 10.73
C PHE A 144 7.44 -1.93 10.57
N GLY A 145 6.36 -1.80 11.35
CA GLY A 145 5.62 -0.55 11.48
C GLY A 145 6.32 0.49 12.37
N GLY A 146 5.84 1.73 12.35
CA GLY A 146 6.28 2.81 13.24
C GLY A 146 7.68 3.38 12.95
N GLN A 147 8.26 3.11 11.79
CA GLN A 147 9.55 3.64 11.38
C GLN A 147 9.45 5.12 10.95
N LYS A 148 10.59 5.81 10.95
CA LYS A 148 10.69 7.20 10.52
C LYS A 148 10.59 7.30 8.99
N PHE A 149 9.74 8.19 8.51
CA PHE A 149 9.56 8.50 7.10
C PHE A 149 10.87 8.93 6.41
N MET A 150 11.15 8.37 5.25
CA MET A 150 12.30 8.68 4.40
C MET A 150 11.88 9.65 3.30
N ALA A 151 12.06 10.96 3.53
CA ALA A 151 11.66 12.00 2.56
C ALA A 151 12.48 11.97 1.26
N ASP A 152 13.66 11.37 1.28
CA ASP A 152 14.52 11.15 0.11
C ASP A 152 13.94 10.13 -0.89
N MET A 153 12.82 9.47 -0.56
CA MET A 153 12.08 8.64 -1.51
C MET A 153 11.09 9.43 -2.38
N MET A 154 10.80 10.68 -2.04
CA MET A 154 9.82 11.49 -2.79
C MET A 154 10.19 11.73 -4.26
N PRO A 155 11.46 11.91 -4.65
CA PRO A 155 11.84 11.97 -6.06
C PRO A 155 11.42 10.75 -6.90
N LYS A 156 11.25 9.57 -6.28
CA LYS A 156 10.73 8.39 -6.98
C LYS A 156 9.24 8.56 -7.33
N CYS A 157 8.47 9.14 -6.42
CA CYS A 157 7.06 9.45 -6.68
C CYS A 157 6.91 10.48 -7.80
N GLU A 158 7.75 11.53 -7.80
CA GLU A 158 7.78 12.55 -8.86
C GLU A 158 8.10 11.91 -10.21
N LYS A 159 9.13 11.07 -10.27
CA LYS A 159 9.53 10.36 -11.49
C LYS A 159 8.42 9.43 -12.01
N LEU A 160 7.73 8.72 -11.11
CA LEU A 160 6.60 7.87 -11.47
C LEU A 160 5.41 8.69 -11.98
N ARG A 161 5.10 9.84 -11.35
CA ARG A 161 4.08 10.77 -11.83
C ARG A 161 4.39 11.26 -13.24
N ASP A 162 5.59 11.76 -13.45
CA ASP A 162 6.02 12.33 -14.73
C ASP A 162 6.04 11.24 -15.83
N TYR A 163 6.50 10.04 -15.50
CA TYR A 163 6.48 8.91 -16.43
C TYR A 163 5.04 8.50 -16.79
N ARG A 164 4.14 8.41 -15.80
CA ARG A 164 2.72 8.11 -16.02
C ARG A 164 2.08 9.10 -16.98
N GLU A 165 2.29 10.39 -16.76
CA GLU A 165 1.74 11.47 -17.58
C GLU A 165 2.30 11.45 -19.00
N ALA A 166 3.62 11.30 -19.14
CA ALA A 166 4.29 11.28 -20.44
C ALA A 166 3.88 10.08 -21.32
N ASN A 167 3.49 8.95 -20.70
CA ASN A 167 3.14 7.72 -21.43
C ASN A 167 1.63 7.42 -21.44
N GLY A 168 0.79 8.31 -20.91
CA GLY A 168 -0.67 8.14 -20.88
C GLY A 168 -1.11 6.91 -20.06
N LEU A 169 -0.36 6.53 -19.03
CA LEU A 169 -0.67 5.41 -18.14
C LEU A 169 -1.62 5.83 -17.03
N ASP A 170 -2.33 4.85 -16.43
CA ASP A 170 -3.36 5.12 -15.44
C ASP A 170 -3.17 4.23 -14.19
N TYR A 171 -2.07 4.44 -13.46
CA TYR A 171 -1.85 3.79 -12.16
C TYR A 171 -1.89 4.80 -11.01
N GLU A 172 -2.27 4.32 -9.84
CA GLU A 172 -2.14 5.06 -8.59
C GLU A 172 -0.68 5.00 -8.10
N ILE A 173 -0.22 6.05 -7.42
CA ILE A 173 1.08 6.08 -6.75
C ILE A 173 0.80 6.01 -5.25
N SER A 174 1.19 4.92 -4.63
CA SER A 174 1.06 4.69 -3.20
C SER A 174 2.40 4.90 -2.49
N VAL A 175 2.35 5.41 -1.26
CA VAL A 175 3.52 5.54 -0.38
C VAL A 175 3.23 4.82 0.93
N ASP A 176 4.19 3.99 1.38
CA ASP A 176 4.07 3.23 2.61
C ASP A 176 5.34 3.35 3.47
N GLY A 177 5.13 3.78 4.70
CA GLY A 177 6.16 3.88 5.71
C GLY A 177 6.28 5.27 6.36
N GLY A 178 5.87 5.39 7.63
CA GLY A 178 6.01 6.61 8.42
C GLY A 178 5.15 7.79 7.97
N VAL A 179 4.12 7.55 7.16
CA VAL A 179 3.19 8.59 6.72
C VAL A 179 2.38 9.12 7.90
N SER A 180 2.30 10.43 7.99
CA SER A 180 1.63 11.15 9.08
C SER A 180 1.12 12.51 8.60
N VAL A 181 0.43 13.25 9.47
CA VAL A 181 -0.07 14.60 9.20
C VAL A 181 1.05 15.55 8.76
N GLU A 182 2.26 15.39 9.32
CA GLU A 182 3.42 16.26 9.09
C GLU A 182 4.01 16.12 7.68
N ASN A 183 3.79 14.97 7.01
CA ASN A 183 4.41 14.69 5.70
C ASN A 183 3.40 14.36 4.58
N ALA A 184 2.11 14.23 4.90
CA ALA A 184 1.06 13.88 3.94
C ALA A 184 1.01 14.86 2.75
N ALA A 185 1.09 16.17 3.00
CA ALA A 185 1.12 17.19 1.94
C ALA A 185 2.34 17.02 1.01
N LEU A 186 3.52 16.70 1.58
CA LEU A 186 4.73 16.45 0.79
C LEU A 186 4.55 15.23 -0.12
N CYS A 187 3.98 14.13 0.40
CA CYS A 187 3.71 12.93 -0.40
C CYS A 187 2.81 13.25 -1.60
N VAL A 188 1.71 13.97 -1.37
CA VAL A 188 0.75 14.35 -2.43
C VAL A 188 1.39 15.27 -3.46
N LYS A 189 2.13 16.30 -3.02
CA LYS A 189 2.86 17.22 -3.90
C LYS A 189 3.86 16.48 -4.80
N SER A 190 4.47 15.43 -4.29
CA SER A 190 5.39 14.57 -5.05
C SER A 190 4.68 13.61 -6.01
N GLY A 191 3.34 13.52 -5.98
CA GLY A 191 2.55 12.73 -6.92
C GLY A 191 1.85 11.50 -6.32
N ALA A 192 1.98 11.27 -5.00
CA ALA A 192 1.25 10.20 -4.33
C ALA A 192 -0.26 10.46 -4.37
N THR A 193 -1.03 9.40 -4.61
CA THR A 193 -2.50 9.41 -4.65
C THR A 193 -3.10 8.48 -3.61
N VAL A 194 -2.31 7.56 -3.06
CA VAL A 194 -2.68 6.66 -1.96
C VAL A 194 -1.67 6.82 -0.83
N LEU A 195 -2.15 7.07 0.37
CA LEU A 195 -1.33 7.25 1.58
C LEU A 195 -1.56 6.08 2.53
N VAL A 196 -0.56 5.21 2.67
CA VAL A 196 -0.60 4.12 3.65
C VAL A 196 -0.17 4.65 5.01
N ALA A 197 -1.05 4.54 6.00
CA ALA A 197 -0.83 5.08 7.33
C ALA A 197 -1.15 4.04 8.43
N GLY A 198 -0.14 3.57 9.13
CA GLY A 198 -0.29 2.61 10.22
C GLY A 198 -0.52 3.31 11.58
N SER A 199 0.52 3.45 12.37
CA SER A 199 0.48 3.99 13.74
C SER A 199 -0.04 5.43 13.84
N SER A 200 0.07 6.22 12.77
CA SER A 200 -0.47 7.59 12.71
C SER A 200 -1.99 7.64 12.62
N VAL A 201 -2.66 6.52 12.27
CA VAL A 201 -4.12 6.39 12.23
C VAL A 201 -4.58 5.30 13.17
N LEU A 202 -4.32 4.02 12.87
CA LEU A 202 -4.83 2.87 13.64
C LEU A 202 -4.15 2.69 15.01
N GLY A 203 -3.01 3.34 15.24
CA GLY A 203 -2.35 3.39 16.54
C GLY A 203 -2.81 4.53 17.44
N LYS A 204 -3.87 5.29 17.07
CA LYS A 204 -4.40 6.40 17.86
C LYS A 204 -5.65 5.99 18.64
N ASP A 205 -5.91 6.68 19.76
CA ASP A 205 -7.11 6.46 20.56
C ASP A 205 -8.37 6.90 19.81
N ASP A 206 -8.32 8.05 19.12
CA ASP A 206 -9.37 8.53 18.22
C ASP A 206 -8.97 8.34 16.76
N ILE A 207 -9.22 7.13 16.26
CA ILE A 207 -8.88 6.69 14.92
C ILE A 207 -9.59 7.50 13.84
N LYS A 208 -10.89 7.79 14.06
CA LYS A 208 -11.69 8.57 13.11
C LYS A 208 -11.10 9.96 12.91
N THR A 209 -10.90 10.70 13.98
CA THR A 209 -10.31 12.05 13.93
C THR A 209 -8.88 12.01 13.33
N ALA A 210 -8.09 11.00 13.64
CA ALA A 210 -6.75 10.85 13.06
C ALA A 210 -6.80 10.67 11.53
N ALA A 211 -7.73 9.87 11.03
CA ALA A 211 -7.94 9.69 9.59
C ALA A 211 -8.40 10.99 8.91
N GLU A 212 -9.38 11.69 9.48
CA GLU A 212 -9.86 12.99 8.99
C GLU A 212 -8.73 14.04 8.92
N GLN A 213 -7.91 14.13 9.97
CA GLN A 213 -6.78 15.09 10.03
C GLN A 213 -5.72 14.77 9.00
N LEU A 214 -5.38 13.48 8.78
CA LEU A 214 -4.41 13.10 7.77
C LEU A 214 -4.91 13.42 6.36
N LEU A 215 -6.18 13.14 6.05
CA LEU A 215 -6.79 13.50 4.78
C LEU A 215 -6.86 15.02 4.57
N LEU A 216 -7.12 15.79 5.64
CA LEU A 216 -7.10 17.25 5.57
C LEU A 216 -5.70 17.77 5.22
N ALA A 217 -4.68 17.31 5.94
CA ALA A 217 -3.28 17.67 5.67
C ALA A 217 -2.83 17.26 4.26
N ALA A 218 -3.26 16.08 3.78
CA ALA A 218 -2.96 15.61 2.44
C ALA A 218 -3.48 16.56 1.35
N LYS A 219 -4.65 17.17 1.55
CA LYS A 219 -5.25 18.11 0.59
C LYS A 219 -4.45 19.41 0.43
N GLU A 220 -3.61 19.77 1.38
CA GLU A 220 -2.71 20.94 1.26
C GLU A 220 -1.60 20.71 0.23
N GLY A 221 -1.38 19.46 -0.21
CA GLY A 221 -0.44 19.08 -1.26
C GLY A 221 -1.00 19.12 -2.68
N LEU A 222 -2.31 19.36 -2.83
CA LEU A 222 -2.99 19.48 -4.13
C LEU A 222 -2.79 20.89 -4.69
#